data_c2a32f327195b7a4af200ea459ce3616
#
_entry.id   c2a32f327195b7a4af200ea459ce3616
#
_cell.length_a   1.000
_cell.length_b   1.000
_cell.length_c   1.000
_cell.angle_alpha   90.00
_cell.angle_beta   90.00
_cell.angle_gamma   90.00
#
_symmetry.space_group_name_H-M   'P 1'
#
loop_
_entity.id
_entity.type
_entity.pdbx_description
1 polymer ?
#
loop_
_entity_poly.entity_id
_entity_poly.type
_entity_poly.pdbx_seq_one_letter_code
_entity_poly.pdbx_strand_id
1 'polypeptide(L)'
;MLKKLLKYEFKATARTYGGMYLALLAASVLFGGSLWRWNSTNSDAYSTLVGLLSLVYTGVIIGTVVVTIMTIVQRFYRNLLGREGYLMHTLPVTETQLVTSKLISSTVWSLCSILAACLSFGILAVLMMADMDLLEQLPRMWSIIREAFARYNMEFWGALAFSGVVGFVRMVSVIACIYAACMV
;
A
#
# COMPACT_ATOMS: atom_id res chain seq x y z
N MET A 1 2.07 -8.14 -27.62
CA MET A 1 3.07 -7.11 -27.30
C MET A 1 2.87 -6.53 -25.91
N LEU A 2 1.66 -6.18 -25.49
CA LEU A 2 1.31 -5.61 -24.16
C LEU A 2 1.85 -6.42 -22.96
N LYS A 3 1.78 -7.76 -22.99
CA LYS A 3 2.31 -8.63 -21.91
C LYS A 3 3.81 -8.49 -21.70
N LYS A 4 4.60 -8.29 -22.76
CA LYS A 4 6.05 -8.09 -22.65
C LYS A 4 6.37 -6.72 -22.04
N LEU A 5 5.67 -5.67 -22.48
CA LEU A 5 5.78 -4.32 -21.91
C LEU A 5 5.46 -4.31 -20.42
N LEU A 6 4.33 -4.90 -20.00
CA LEU A 6 3.95 -5.04 -18.60
C LEU A 6 5.03 -5.76 -17.77
N LYS A 7 5.57 -6.86 -18.28
CA LYS A 7 6.61 -7.63 -17.57
C LYS A 7 7.86 -6.80 -17.25
N TYR A 8 8.32 -6.00 -18.21
CA TYR A 8 9.50 -5.14 -18.01
C TYR A 8 9.19 -3.97 -17.07
N GLU A 9 8.00 -3.40 -17.17
CA GLU A 9 7.51 -2.36 -16.28
C GLU A 9 7.47 -2.85 -14.84
N PHE A 10 6.88 -4.02 -14.59
CA PHE A 10 6.82 -4.61 -13.26
C PHE A 10 8.20 -4.90 -12.68
N LYS A 11 9.09 -5.47 -13.49
CA LYS A 11 10.46 -5.80 -13.04
C LYS A 11 11.26 -4.55 -12.65
N ALA A 12 11.13 -3.48 -13.42
CA ALA A 12 11.83 -2.22 -13.16
C ALA A 12 11.33 -1.52 -11.88
N THR A 13 10.03 -1.66 -11.57
CA THR A 13 9.40 -1.00 -10.40
C THR A 13 9.51 -1.84 -9.13
N ALA A 14 9.49 -3.15 -9.26
CA ALA A 14 9.52 -4.09 -8.12
C ALA A 14 10.69 -3.83 -7.17
N ARG A 15 11.84 -3.40 -7.68
CA ARG A 15 13.02 -3.11 -6.87
C ARG A 15 12.81 -1.92 -5.93
N THR A 16 12.17 -0.87 -6.42
CA THR A 16 11.88 0.35 -5.64
C THR A 16 10.80 0.09 -4.60
N TYR A 17 9.68 -0.50 -5.03
CA TYR A 17 8.57 -0.80 -4.10
C TYR A 17 8.91 -1.89 -3.10
N GLY A 18 9.70 -2.91 -3.51
CA GLY A 18 10.15 -3.97 -2.62
C GLY A 18 10.94 -3.45 -1.43
N GLY A 19 11.90 -2.55 -1.66
CA GLY A 19 12.66 -1.91 -0.57
C GLY A 19 11.76 -1.09 0.36
N MET A 20 10.80 -0.35 -0.20
CA MET A 20 9.86 0.48 0.55
C MET A 20 8.92 -0.37 1.42
N TYR A 21 8.38 -1.46 0.88
CA TYR A 21 7.50 -2.36 1.64
C TYR A 21 8.25 -3.10 2.74
N LEU A 22 9.50 -3.51 2.50
CA LEU A 22 10.36 -4.08 3.54
C LEU A 22 10.62 -3.09 4.68
N ALA A 23 10.89 -1.82 4.34
CA ALA A 23 11.08 -0.77 5.35
C ALA A 23 9.79 -0.55 6.18
N LEU A 24 8.62 -0.55 5.52
CA LEU A 24 7.32 -0.41 6.19
C LEU A 24 7.04 -1.58 7.15
N LEU A 25 7.28 -2.82 6.69
CA LEU A 25 7.08 -4.01 7.51
C LEU A 25 8.09 -4.07 8.67
N ALA A 26 9.35 -3.73 8.44
CA ALA A 26 10.36 -3.66 9.50
C ALA A 26 10.00 -2.61 10.55
N ALA A 27 9.56 -1.42 10.12
CA ALA A 27 9.11 -0.37 11.03
C ALA A 27 7.89 -0.80 11.85
N SER A 28 6.94 -1.53 11.26
CA SER A 28 5.77 -2.05 11.98
C SER A 28 6.14 -3.10 13.03
N VAL A 29 7.12 -3.97 12.75
CA VAL A 29 7.61 -4.96 13.72
C VAL A 29 8.35 -4.27 14.88
N LEU A 30 9.22 -3.31 14.59
CA LEU A 30 9.95 -2.57 15.63
C LEU A 30 9.01 -1.77 16.53
N PHE A 31 8.06 -1.07 15.94
CA PHE A 31 7.09 -0.28 16.70
C PHE A 31 6.14 -1.18 17.49
N GLY A 32 5.60 -2.24 16.89
CA GLY A 32 4.74 -3.20 17.57
C GLY A 32 5.45 -3.94 18.70
N GLY A 33 6.71 -4.36 18.50
CA GLY A 33 7.52 -4.97 19.55
C GLY A 33 7.82 -4.01 20.72
N SER A 34 7.96 -2.71 20.45
CA SER A 34 8.11 -1.71 21.49
C SER A 34 6.82 -1.51 22.29
N LEU A 35 5.66 -1.55 21.65
CA LEU A 35 4.36 -1.45 22.30
C LEU A 35 4.09 -2.66 23.20
N TRP A 36 4.44 -3.85 22.73
CA TRP A 36 4.34 -5.07 23.54
C TRP A 36 5.13 -4.97 24.84
N ARG A 37 6.36 -4.45 24.79
CA ARG A 37 7.20 -4.31 25.99
C ARG A 37 6.81 -3.12 26.88
N TRP A 38 6.08 -2.12 26.34
CA TRP A 38 5.58 -0.96 27.08
C TRP A 38 4.71 -1.37 28.28
N ASN A 39 3.85 -2.35 28.07
CA ASN A 39 2.89 -2.79 29.09
C ASN A 39 3.56 -3.40 30.33
N SER A 40 4.83 -3.83 30.19
CA SER A 40 5.61 -4.45 31.28
C SER A 40 6.63 -3.50 31.93
N THR A 41 6.85 -2.29 31.41
CA THR A 41 7.97 -1.41 31.85
C THR A 41 7.48 0.02 32.07
N ASN A 42 7.20 0.39 33.33
CA ASN A 42 6.81 1.76 33.72
C ASN A 42 8.04 2.67 33.90
N SER A 43 8.78 3.01 32.83
CA SER A 43 9.85 3.99 32.91
C SER A 43 9.66 5.13 31.92
N ASP A 44 9.91 6.38 32.36
CA ASP A 44 9.76 7.58 31.53
C ASP A 44 10.65 7.55 30.29
N ALA A 45 11.86 6.99 30.41
CA ALA A 45 12.79 6.82 29.30
C ALA A 45 12.20 5.89 28.21
N TYR A 46 11.49 4.86 28.62
CA TYR A 46 10.85 3.93 27.68
C TYR A 46 9.66 4.57 26.97
N SER A 47 8.91 5.42 27.67
CA SER A 47 7.80 6.18 27.07
C SER A 47 8.28 7.10 25.94
N THR A 48 9.41 7.76 26.15
CA THR A 48 10.03 8.62 25.13
C THR A 48 10.48 7.81 23.92
N LEU A 49 11.05 6.63 24.12
CA LEU A 49 11.48 5.73 23.04
C LEU A 49 10.30 5.26 22.20
N VAL A 50 9.19 4.86 22.82
CA VAL A 50 7.97 4.47 22.09
C VAL A 50 7.39 5.65 21.32
N GLY A 51 7.41 6.85 21.90
CA GLY A 51 7.02 8.09 21.21
C GLY A 51 7.86 8.34 19.96
N LEU A 52 9.17 8.19 20.04
CA LEU A 52 10.07 8.33 18.88
C LEU A 52 9.78 7.27 17.81
N LEU A 53 9.59 6.02 18.20
CA LEU A 53 9.28 4.94 17.25
C LEU A 53 7.92 5.15 16.55
N SER A 54 6.92 5.71 17.26
CA SER A 54 5.63 6.07 16.66
C SER A 54 5.77 7.15 15.58
N LEU A 55 6.62 8.15 15.82
CA LEU A 55 6.93 9.19 14.83
C LEU A 55 7.64 8.60 13.61
N VAL A 56 8.62 7.71 13.82
CA VAL A 56 9.30 7.02 12.72
C VAL A 56 8.32 6.20 11.91
N TYR A 57 7.48 5.41 12.56
CA TYR A 57 6.46 4.60 11.88
C TYR A 57 5.48 5.45 11.06
N THR A 58 4.97 6.53 11.64
CA THR A 58 4.10 7.48 10.94
C THR A 58 4.82 8.12 9.75
N GLY A 59 6.09 8.50 9.92
CA GLY A 59 6.92 9.03 8.84
C GLY A 59 7.11 8.04 7.70
N VAL A 60 7.30 6.76 7.99
CA VAL A 60 7.43 5.69 6.98
C VAL A 60 6.12 5.49 6.23
N ILE A 61 4.96 5.54 6.90
CA ILE A 61 3.66 5.47 6.22
C ILE A 61 3.47 6.65 5.26
N ILE A 62 3.69 7.87 5.73
CA ILE A 62 3.60 9.07 4.89
C ILE A 62 4.58 8.98 3.73
N GLY A 63 5.82 8.58 4.00
CA GLY A 63 6.86 8.36 2.98
C GLY A 63 6.42 7.35 1.93
N THR A 64 5.75 6.27 2.33
CA THR A 64 5.22 5.25 1.41
C THR A 64 4.19 5.86 0.44
N VAL A 65 3.28 6.69 0.95
CA VAL A 65 2.28 7.38 0.12
C VAL A 65 2.96 8.36 -0.85
N VAL A 66 3.87 9.19 -0.35
CA VAL A 66 4.59 10.18 -1.16
C VAL A 66 5.42 9.50 -2.26
N VAL A 67 6.20 8.47 -1.92
CA VAL A 67 7.00 7.72 -2.89
C VAL A 67 6.12 7.04 -3.94
N THR A 68 4.96 6.51 -3.54
CA THR A 68 4.00 5.91 -4.49
C THR A 68 3.52 6.95 -5.50
N ILE A 69 3.08 8.12 -5.04
CA ILE A 69 2.63 9.21 -5.92
C ILE A 69 3.76 9.69 -6.83
N MET A 70 4.93 9.97 -6.26
CA MET A 70 6.11 10.41 -7.01
C MET A 70 6.53 9.40 -8.07
N THR A 71 6.51 8.12 -7.76
CA THR A 71 6.87 7.06 -8.71
C THR A 71 5.87 6.99 -9.87
N ILE A 72 4.57 7.18 -9.61
CA ILE A 72 3.52 7.22 -10.64
C ILE A 72 3.80 8.40 -11.60
N VAL A 73 4.03 9.60 -11.05
CA VAL A 73 4.29 10.81 -11.83
C VAL A 73 5.60 10.70 -12.62
N GLN A 74 6.70 10.34 -11.96
CA GLN A 74 8.02 10.25 -12.60
C GLN A 74 8.06 9.21 -13.71
N ARG A 75 7.40 8.07 -13.53
CA ARG A 75 7.35 7.03 -14.56
C ARG A 75 6.58 7.48 -15.79
N PHE A 76 5.48 8.19 -15.59
CA PHE A 76 4.74 8.74 -16.72
C PHE A 76 5.56 9.79 -17.46
N TYR A 77 6.06 10.78 -16.71
CA TYR A 77 6.81 11.90 -17.28
C TYR A 77 8.10 11.45 -17.98
N ARG A 78 8.93 10.67 -17.32
CA ARG A 78 10.22 10.24 -17.84
C ARG A 78 10.09 9.33 -19.06
N ASN A 79 9.13 8.44 -19.07
CA ASN A 79 9.00 7.42 -20.11
C ASN A 79 8.18 7.86 -21.33
N LEU A 80 7.25 8.81 -21.18
CA LEU A 80 6.43 9.31 -22.29
C LEU A 80 6.90 10.66 -22.82
N LEU A 81 7.32 11.57 -21.93
CA LEU A 81 7.69 12.95 -22.28
C LEU A 81 9.21 13.17 -22.26
N GLY A 82 10.01 12.25 -21.67
CA GLY A 82 11.47 12.33 -21.63
C GLY A 82 12.14 11.78 -22.90
N ARG A 83 13.48 11.79 -22.87
CA ARG A 83 14.33 11.28 -23.99
C ARG A 83 14.01 9.83 -24.41
N GLU A 84 13.47 9.03 -23.50
CA GLU A 84 13.06 7.64 -23.76
C GLU A 84 11.73 7.58 -24.55
N GLY A 85 10.92 8.65 -24.51
CA GLY A 85 9.65 8.74 -25.23
C GLY A 85 9.83 8.64 -26.75
N TYR A 86 10.89 9.24 -27.30
CA TYR A 86 11.18 9.14 -28.72
C TYR A 86 11.38 7.68 -29.20
N LEU A 87 12.09 6.88 -28.40
CA LEU A 87 12.29 5.45 -28.67
C LEU A 87 11.00 4.64 -28.54
N MET A 88 10.09 5.06 -27.68
CA MET A 88 8.79 4.39 -27.51
C MET A 88 7.85 4.65 -28.70
N HIS A 89 7.91 5.82 -29.32
CA HIS A 89 7.13 6.13 -30.51
C HIS A 89 7.64 5.43 -31.79
N THR A 90 8.87 4.90 -31.78
CA THR A 90 9.42 4.08 -32.90
C THR A 90 9.01 2.61 -32.80
N LEU A 91 8.42 2.17 -31.68
CA LEU A 91 7.91 0.81 -31.52
C LEU A 91 6.58 0.64 -32.27
N PRO A 92 6.33 -0.53 -32.90
CA PRO A 92 5.07 -0.82 -33.59
C PRO A 92 3.92 -1.10 -32.60
N VAL A 93 3.63 -0.13 -31.72
CA VAL A 93 2.58 -0.19 -30.70
C VAL A 93 1.77 1.10 -30.78
N THR A 94 0.45 0.99 -30.59
CA THR A 94 -0.42 2.16 -30.57
C THR A 94 -0.21 2.97 -29.30
N GLU A 95 -0.33 4.30 -29.38
CA GLU A 95 -0.20 5.22 -28.24
C GLU A 95 -1.14 4.85 -27.09
N THR A 96 -2.36 4.41 -27.42
CA THR A 96 -3.34 3.93 -26.45
C THR A 96 -2.84 2.71 -25.65
N GLN A 97 -2.12 1.79 -26.29
CA GLN A 97 -1.55 0.62 -25.61
C GLN A 97 -0.42 1.02 -24.65
N LEU A 98 0.36 2.04 -25.00
CA LEU A 98 1.41 2.58 -24.12
C LEU A 98 0.80 3.21 -22.86
N VAL A 99 -0.17 4.11 -23.02
CA VAL A 99 -0.84 4.77 -21.88
C VAL A 99 -1.56 3.75 -21.01
N THR A 100 -2.28 2.81 -21.61
CA THR A 100 -3.02 1.78 -20.88
C THR A 100 -2.09 0.87 -20.08
N SER A 101 -0.93 0.49 -20.63
CA SER A 101 0.05 -0.32 -19.89
C SER A 101 0.59 0.38 -18.65
N LYS A 102 0.81 1.70 -18.73
CA LYS A 102 1.24 2.54 -17.61
C LYS A 102 0.15 2.67 -16.54
N LEU A 103 -1.09 2.91 -16.97
CA LEU A 103 -2.23 3.02 -16.08
C LEU A 103 -2.45 1.70 -15.30
N ILE A 104 -2.41 0.56 -15.97
CA ILE A 104 -2.54 -0.76 -15.33
C ILE A 104 -1.40 -0.97 -14.33
N SER A 105 -0.16 -0.71 -14.72
CA SER A 105 0.99 -0.87 -13.83
C SER A 105 0.88 0.01 -12.58
N SER A 106 0.51 1.28 -12.73
CA SER A 106 0.33 2.22 -11.61
C SER A 106 -0.80 1.79 -10.67
N THR A 107 -1.92 1.33 -11.25
CA THR A 107 -3.07 0.84 -10.46
C THR A 107 -2.70 -0.39 -9.64
N VAL A 108 -1.99 -1.35 -10.23
CA VAL A 108 -1.55 -2.56 -9.52
C VAL A 108 -0.59 -2.22 -8.39
N TRP A 109 0.39 -1.34 -8.62
CA TRP A 109 1.32 -0.93 -7.56
C TRP A 109 0.64 -0.12 -6.45
N SER A 110 -0.36 0.70 -6.78
CA SER A 110 -1.18 1.39 -5.77
C SER A 110 -1.96 0.42 -4.91
N LEU A 111 -2.56 -0.63 -5.50
CA LEU A 111 -3.21 -1.71 -4.75
C LEU A 111 -2.22 -2.47 -3.86
N CYS A 112 -1.03 -2.80 -4.37
CA CYS A 112 0.02 -3.43 -3.56
C CYS A 112 0.44 -2.54 -2.37
N SER A 113 0.50 -1.22 -2.56
CA SER A 113 0.81 -0.28 -1.47
C SER A 113 -0.27 -0.27 -0.39
N ILE A 114 -1.54 -0.31 -0.78
CA ILE A 114 -2.67 -0.42 0.16
C ILE A 114 -2.59 -1.75 0.92
N LEU A 115 -2.35 -2.87 0.23
CA LEU A 115 -2.20 -4.18 0.85
C LEU A 115 -1.01 -4.22 1.83
N ALA A 116 0.13 -3.63 1.46
CA ALA A 116 1.29 -3.53 2.35
C ALA A 116 0.98 -2.70 3.61
N ALA A 117 0.23 -1.61 3.48
CA ALA A 117 -0.23 -0.82 4.61
C ALA A 117 -1.19 -1.63 5.51
N CYS A 118 -2.16 -2.33 4.92
CA CYS A 118 -3.06 -3.21 5.68
C CYS A 118 -2.31 -4.32 6.43
N LEU A 119 -1.32 -4.94 5.79
CA LEU A 119 -0.46 -5.94 6.43
C LEU A 119 0.35 -5.34 7.58
N SER A 120 0.89 -4.13 7.41
CA SER A 120 1.61 -3.41 8.45
C SER A 120 0.73 -3.15 9.69
N PHE A 121 -0.51 -2.69 9.49
CA PHE A 121 -1.47 -2.53 10.57
C PHE A 121 -1.89 -3.87 11.19
N GLY A 122 -2.02 -4.93 10.39
CA GLY A 122 -2.30 -6.29 10.88
C GLY A 122 -1.18 -6.80 11.80
N ILE A 123 0.08 -6.58 11.44
CA ILE A 123 1.24 -6.94 12.28
C ILE A 123 1.19 -6.18 13.61
N LEU A 124 0.90 -4.89 13.59
CA LEU A 124 0.75 -4.10 14.81
C LEU A 124 -0.35 -4.64 15.70
N ALA A 125 -1.52 -4.92 15.14
CA ALA A 125 -2.65 -5.47 15.90
C ALA A 125 -2.30 -6.82 16.56
N VAL A 126 -1.64 -7.71 15.82
CA VAL A 126 -1.18 -9.01 16.35
C VAL A 126 -0.16 -8.83 17.46
N LEU A 127 0.82 -7.93 17.31
CA LEU A 127 1.84 -7.69 18.33
C LEU A 127 1.27 -7.01 19.58
N MET A 128 0.28 -6.13 19.43
CA MET A 128 -0.44 -5.54 20.59
C MET A 128 -1.26 -6.57 21.35
N MET A 129 -1.77 -7.60 20.67
CA MET A 129 -2.53 -8.69 21.29
C MET A 129 -1.63 -9.80 21.85
N ALA A 130 -0.34 -9.83 21.52
CA ALA A 130 0.60 -10.87 21.94
C ALA A 130 0.87 -10.89 23.47
N ASP A 131 0.50 -9.85 24.18
CA ASP A 131 0.57 -9.77 25.65
C ASP A 131 -0.51 -10.62 26.36
N MET A 132 -1.50 -11.09 25.61
CA MET A 132 -2.57 -11.96 26.09
C MET A 132 -2.43 -13.27 25.30
N ASP A 133 -2.21 -14.37 25.96
CA ASP A 133 -1.99 -15.72 25.35
C ASP A 133 -2.64 -15.89 23.98
N LEU A 134 -1.84 -15.64 22.93
CA LEU A 134 -2.28 -15.62 21.52
C LEU A 134 -3.02 -16.90 21.12
N LEU A 135 -2.58 -18.04 21.70
CA LEU A 135 -3.20 -19.35 21.43
C LEU A 135 -4.60 -19.47 22.04
N GLU A 136 -4.88 -18.80 23.16
CA GLU A 136 -6.22 -18.78 23.76
C GLU A 136 -7.16 -17.77 23.10
N GLN A 137 -6.62 -16.74 22.47
CA GLN A 137 -7.42 -15.70 21.84
C GLN A 137 -7.75 -15.95 20.36
N LEU A 138 -6.99 -16.80 19.65
CA LEU A 138 -7.30 -17.17 18.27
C LEU A 138 -8.76 -17.66 18.09
N PRO A 139 -9.27 -18.56 18.94
CA PRO A 139 -10.69 -18.97 18.85
C PRO A 139 -11.65 -17.82 19.17
N ARG A 140 -11.30 -16.93 20.10
CA ARG A 140 -12.11 -15.74 20.44
C ARG A 140 -12.13 -14.72 19.31
N MET A 141 -10.98 -14.46 18.66
CA MET A 141 -10.93 -13.61 17.46
C MET A 141 -11.78 -14.18 16.35
N TRP A 142 -11.73 -15.50 16.13
CA TRP A 142 -12.55 -16.16 15.14
C TRP A 142 -14.05 -16.05 15.45
N SER A 143 -14.44 -16.19 16.73
CA SER A 143 -15.83 -16.00 17.14
C SER A 143 -16.29 -14.55 16.96
N ILE A 144 -15.46 -13.55 17.30
CA ILE A 144 -15.76 -12.12 17.09
C ILE A 144 -15.94 -11.81 15.61
N ILE A 145 -15.04 -12.31 14.76
CA ILE A 145 -15.15 -12.14 13.31
C ILE A 145 -16.45 -12.79 12.82
N ARG A 146 -16.74 -14.01 13.25
CA ARG A 146 -17.93 -14.75 12.87
C ARG A 146 -19.21 -14.07 13.35
N GLU A 147 -19.22 -13.54 14.59
CA GLU A 147 -20.33 -12.75 15.14
C GLU A 147 -20.49 -11.42 14.39
N ALA A 148 -19.41 -10.74 14.05
CA ALA A 148 -19.46 -9.54 13.24
C ALA A 148 -20.07 -9.85 11.86
N PHE A 149 -19.64 -10.94 11.22
CA PHE A 149 -20.22 -11.37 9.95
C PHE A 149 -21.70 -11.74 10.09
N ALA A 150 -22.13 -12.36 11.20
CA ALA A 150 -23.50 -12.76 11.44
C ALA A 150 -24.41 -11.59 11.88
N ARG A 151 -23.83 -10.57 12.55
CA ARG A 151 -24.57 -9.43 13.10
C ARG A 151 -24.87 -8.37 12.03
N TYR A 152 -24.05 -8.28 11.00
CA TYR A 152 -24.26 -7.31 9.93
C TYR A 152 -25.12 -7.88 8.81
N ASN A 153 -26.24 -7.19 8.53
CA ASN A 153 -27.18 -7.53 7.47
C ASN A 153 -26.50 -7.53 6.08
N MET A 154 -27.12 -8.24 5.13
CA MET A 154 -26.66 -8.30 3.73
C MET A 154 -26.50 -6.91 3.11
N GLU A 155 -27.29 -5.93 3.55
CA GLU A 155 -27.18 -4.51 3.15
C GLU A 155 -25.84 -3.87 3.56
N PHE A 156 -25.31 -4.17 4.74
CA PHE A 156 -24.01 -3.67 5.19
C PHE A 156 -22.87 -4.21 4.33
N TRP A 157 -22.89 -5.51 4.03
CA TRP A 157 -21.90 -6.13 3.16
C TRP A 157 -22.01 -5.62 1.73
N GLY A 158 -23.22 -5.37 1.25
CA GLY A 158 -23.48 -4.72 -0.04
C GLY A 158 -22.92 -3.29 -0.08
N ALA A 159 -23.15 -2.51 0.95
CA ALA A 159 -22.63 -1.14 1.05
C ALA A 159 -21.09 -1.13 1.14
N LEU A 160 -20.49 -2.07 1.85
CA LEU A 160 -19.03 -2.21 1.98
C LEU A 160 -18.40 -2.62 0.65
N ALA A 161 -18.99 -3.57 -0.06
CA ALA A 161 -18.55 -3.96 -1.40
C ALA A 161 -18.70 -2.81 -2.40
N PHE A 162 -19.82 -2.09 -2.35
CA PHE A 162 -20.07 -0.93 -3.20
C PHE A 162 -19.05 0.19 -2.92
N SER A 163 -18.78 0.51 -1.65
CA SER A 163 -17.76 1.50 -1.29
C SER A 163 -16.36 1.11 -1.74
N GLY A 164 -16.02 -0.18 -1.70
CA GLY A 164 -14.77 -0.72 -2.24
C GLY A 164 -14.65 -0.52 -3.76
N VAL A 165 -15.70 -0.80 -4.51
CA VAL A 165 -15.74 -0.57 -5.96
C VAL A 165 -15.63 0.93 -6.28
N VAL A 166 -16.37 1.77 -5.59
CA VAL A 166 -16.30 3.24 -5.76
C VAL A 166 -14.90 3.75 -5.41
N GLY A 167 -14.29 3.26 -4.34
CA GLY A 167 -12.91 3.61 -3.95
C GLY A 167 -11.90 3.22 -5.03
N PHE A 168 -12.05 2.02 -5.61
CA PHE A 168 -11.20 1.55 -6.71
C PHE A 168 -11.36 2.44 -7.96
N VAL A 169 -12.59 2.72 -8.38
CA VAL A 169 -12.86 3.60 -9.53
C VAL A 169 -12.29 5.00 -9.30
N ARG A 170 -12.45 5.55 -8.09
CA ARG A 170 -11.85 6.83 -7.70
C ARG A 170 -10.32 6.80 -7.80
N MET A 171 -9.68 5.75 -7.32
CA MET A 171 -8.22 5.61 -7.40
C MET A 171 -7.75 5.60 -8.86
N VAL A 172 -8.38 4.82 -9.73
CA VAL A 172 -8.07 4.79 -11.18
C VAL A 172 -8.30 6.16 -11.81
N SER A 173 -9.39 6.83 -11.46
CA SER A 173 -9.72 8.17 -11.96
C SER A 173 -8.67 9.22 -11.56
N VAL A 174 -8.20 9.19 -10.31
CA VAL A 174 -7.12 10.09 -9.83
C VAL A 174 -5.83 9.84 -10.61
N ILE A 175 -5.44 8.58 -10.83
CA ILE A 175 -4.25 8.26 -11.62
C ILE A 175 -4.40 8.77 -13.06
N ALA A 176 -5.57 8.58 -13.67
CA ALA A 176 -5.86 9.09 -15.02
C ALA A 176 -5.81 10.62 -15.08
N CYS A 177 -6.34 11.32 -14.07
CA CYS A 177 -6.25 12.78 -13.98
C CYS A 177 -4.80 13.26 -13.85
N ILE A 178 -3.97 12.60 -13.05
CA ILE A 178 -2.54 12.91 -12.94
C ILE A 178 -1.86 12.76 -14.30
N TYR A 179 -2.17 11.71 -15.04
CA TYR A 179 -1.61 11.49 -16.37
C TYR A 179 -2.08 12.55 -17.38
N ALA A 180 -3.38 12.91 -17.34
CA ALA A 180 -3.90 13.99 -18.18
C ALA A 180 -3.25 15.34 -17.85
N ALA A 181 -3.06 15.66 -16.57
CA ALA A 181 -2.37 16.87 -16.14
C ALA A 181 -0.89 16.93 -16.56
N CYS A 182 -0.22 15.77 -16.67
CA CYS A 182 1.16 15.71 -17.14
C CYS A 182 1.28 15.88 -18.68
N MET A 183 0.17 15.73 -19.44
CA MET A 183 0.15 15.90 -20.90
C MET A 183 -0.10 17.34 -21.34
N VAL A 184 -0.60 18.21 -20.46
CA VAL A 184 -0.85 19.64 -20.72
C VAL A 184 0.40 20.46 -20.45
#